data_63437391c3393d63f7556d0a79bba43b
#
_entry.id   63437391c3393d63f7556d0a79bba43b
#
_cell.length_a   1.000
_cell.length_b   1.000
_cell.length_c   1.000
_cell.angle_alpha   90.00
_cell.angle_beta   90.00
_cell.angle_gamma   90.00
#
_symmetry.space_group_name_H-M   'P 1'
#
loop_
_entity.id
_entity.type
_entity.pdbx_description
1 polymer ?
#
loop_
_entity_poly.entity_id
_entity_poly.type
_entity_poly.pdbx_seq_one_letter_code
_entity_poly.pdbx_strand_id
1 'polypeptide(L)'
;AVYNRYNSTPLNLTSADYTVTSWKNTGDDPDEEDSECINAGTVTITLEAKGNYTGTRTIVYRIIPKSLIKSDGSIADDIHASITGGNTTVYNREVQDPEVTVTADGIETLSDKDMTITYLKEVTTGSSAGTYTEVDECKDAGNYKIRVTGKGNYSGSFDLSYTIQQRNLNEDAEDYRFAIEPISDQT
;
A
#
# COMPACT_ATOMS: atom_id res chain seq x y z
N ALA A 1 -2.51 -31.58 -13.98
CA ALA A 1 -2.79 -32.73 -14.87
C ALA A 1 -3.79 -33.66 -14.20
N VAL A 2 -4.76 -34.19 -14.95
CA VAL A 2 -5.69 -35.26 -14.52
C VAL A 2 -5.01 -36.58 -14.84
N TYR A 3 -4.88 -37.46 -13.86
CA TYR A 3 -4.21 -38.75 -14.03
C TYR A 3 -5.21 -39.89 -14.13
N ASN A 4 -4.90 -40.86 -14.96
CA ASN A 4 -5.63 -42.10 -14.95
C ASN A 4 -5.38 -42.87 -13.66
N ARG A 5 -6.46 -43.22 -12.98
CA ARG A 5 -6.41 -43.91 -11.68
C ARG A 5 -5.68 -45.25 -11.74
N TYR A 6 -5.60 -45.87 -12.88
CA TYR A 6 -5.10 -47.25 -13.04
C TYR A 6 -3.63 -47.33 -13.48
N ASN A 7 -3.10 -46.30 -14.13
CA ASN A 7 -1.76 -46.37 -14.71
C ASN A 7 -0.91 -45.11 -14.50
N SER A 8 -1.38 -44.17 -13.71
CA SER A 8 -0.70 -42.87 -13.42
C SER A 8 -0.34 -42.06 -14.67
N THR A 9 -0.89 -42.39 -15.82
CA THR A 9 -0.67 -41.66 -17.06
C THR A 9 -1.57 -40.40 -17.06
N PRO A 10 -1.02 -39.21 -17.35
CA PRO A 10 -1.84 -38.03 -17.50
C PRO A 10 -2.87 -38.20 -18.60
N LEU A 11 -4.11 -37.88 -18.31
CA LEU A 11 -5.17 -37.76 -19.34
C LEU A 11 -5.04 -36.38 -19.97
N ASN A 12 -4.76 -36.32 -21.25
CA ASN A 12 -4.70 -35.06 -22.00
C ASN A 12 -6.14 -34.70 -22.41
N LEU A 13 -6.92 -34.15 -21.47
CA LEU A 13 -8.26 -33.66 -21.73
C LEU A 13 -8.21 -32.37 -22.55
N THR A 14 -9.13 -32.25 -23.49
CA THR A 14 -9.28 -31.10 -24.36
C THR A 14 -10.62 -30.40 -24.11
N SER A 15 -10.86 -29.27 -24.75
CA SER A 15 -12.16 -28.60 -24.72
C SER A 15 -13.33 -29.43 -25.25
N ALA A 16 -13.05 -30.58 -25.90
CA ALA A 16 -14.06 -31.57 -26.27
C ALA A 16 -14.54 -32.38 -25.06
N ASP A 17 -13.75 -32.52 -24.02
CA ASP A 17 -13.95 -33.40 -22.87
C ASP A 17 -14.50 -32.69 -21.63
N TYR A 18 -14.42 -31.36 -21.56
CA TYR A 18 -14.96 -30.56 -20.47
C TYR A 18 -15.40 -29.15 -20.90
N THR A 19 -16.18 -28.52 -20.03
CA THR A 19 -16.55 -27.10 -20.11
C THR A 19 -16.17 -26.42 -18.84
N VAL A 20 -15.64 -25.17 -18.89
CA VAL A 20 -15.47 -24.31 -17.73
C VAL A 20 -16.83 -23.69 -17.40
N THR A 21 -17.34 -23.96 -16.20
CA THR A 21 -18.69 -23.53 -15.80
C THR A 21 -18.64 -22.32 -14.85
N SER A 22 -17.54 -22.10 -14.16
CA SER A 22 -17.37 -20.90 -13.33
C SER A 22 -15.91 -20.58 -13.06
N TRP A 23 -15.65 -19.27 -12.86
CA TRP A 23 -14.44 -18.70 -12.33
C TRP A 23 -14.82 -17.91 -11.08
N LYS A 24 -14.06 -18.07 -10.00
CA LYS A 24 -14.22 -17.25 -8.79
C LYS A 24 -12.85 -16.87 -8.26
N ASN A 25 -12.66 -15.58 -8.01
CA ASN A 25 -11.49 -15.07 -7.30
C ASN A 25 -11.93 -14.46 -5.97
N THR A 26 -11.27 -14.81 -4.87
CA THR A 26 -11.57 -14.27 -3.54
C THR A 26 -11.12 -12.82 -3.37
N GLY A 27 -10.26 -12.32 -4.27
CA GLY A 27 -9.79 -10.92 -4.28
C GLY A 27 -10.66 -9.99 -5.13
N ASP A 28 -11.57 -10.52 -5.92
CA ASP A 28 -12.49 -9.71 -6.73
C ASP A 28 -13.69 -9.27 -5.87
N ASP A 29 -14.29 -8.15 -6.25
CA ASP A 29 -15.53 -7.68 -5.63
C ASP A 29 -16.64 -8.73 -5.91
N PRO A 30 -17.33 -9.24 -4.88
CA PRO A 30 -18.40 -10.22 -5.07
C PRO A 30 -19.58 -9.68 -5.87
N ASP A 31 -19.72 -8.35 -5.96
CA ASP A 31 -20.78 -7.67 -6.70
C ASP A 31 -20.38 -7.33 -8.16
N GLU A 32 -19.11 -7.50 -8.54
CA GLU A 32 -18.67 -7.39 -9.91
C GLU A 32 -18.82 -8.74 -10.62
N GLU A 33 -19.62 -8.75 -11.69
CA GLU A 33 -19.76 -9.93 -12.59
C GLU A 33 -18.49 -10.21 -13.42
N ASP A 34 -17.38 -9.56 -13.10
CA ASP A 34 -16.14 -9.67 -13.86
C ASP A 34 -15.38 -10.95 -13.49
N SER A 35 -15.38 -11.86 -14.44
CA SER A 35 -14.74 -13.16 -14.34
C SER A 35 -13.27 -13.15 -14.77
N GLU A 36 -12.63 -11.99 -14.91
CA GLU A 36 -11.27 -11.90 -15.46
C GLU A 36 -10.19 -12.40 -14.48
N CYS A 37 -10.50 -12.50 -13.19
CA CYS A 37 -9.60 -13.02 -12.16
C CYS A 37 -8.22 -12.32 -12.19
N ILE A 38 -8.23 -10.98 -12.24
CA ILE A 38 -7.01 -10.16 -12.33
C ILE A 38 -6.47 -9.77 -10.95
N ASN A 39 -7.31 -9.74 -9.93
CA ASN A 39 -6.94 -9.29 -8.59
C ASN A 39 -6.19 -10.38 -7.81
N ALA A 40 -5.33 -9.96 -6.88
CA ALA A 40 -4.66 -10.87 -5.96
C ALA A 40 -5.68 -11.64 -5.12
N GLY A 41 -5.51 -12.97 -5.05
CA GLY A 41 -6.48 -13.81 -4.36
C GLY A 41 -6.35 -15.28 -4.72
N THR A 42 -7.33 -16.06 -4.32
CA THR A 42 -7.43 -17.48 -4.66
C THR A 42 -8.47 -17.66 -5.75
N VAL A 43 -8.01 -18.08 -6.92
CA VAL A 43 -8.88 -18.37 -8.06
C VAL A 43 -9.29 -19.82 -8.04
N THR A 44 -10.61 -20.06 -8.09
CA THR A 44 -11.21 -21.38 -8.19
C THR A 44 -11.92 -21.50 -9.54
N ILE A 45 -11.51 -22.47 -10.35
CA ILE A 45 -12.09 -22.77 -11.64
C ILE A 45 -12.90 -24.08 -11.51
N THR A 46 -14.15 -24.08 -11.91
CA THR A 46 -14.97 -25.29 -11.94
C THR A 46 -15.09 -25.79 -13.37
N LEU A 47 -14.75 -27.04 -13.54
CA LEU A 47 -14.87 -27.79 -14.81
C LEU A 47 -16.00 -28.78 -14.70
N GLU A 48 -16.83 -28.89 -15.72
CA GLU A 48 -17.83 -29.94 -15.91
C GLU A 48 -17.41 -30.84 -17.06
N ALA A 49 -17.31 -32.11 -16.79
CA ALA A 49 -16.95 -33.11 -17.80
C ALA A 49 -18.10 -33.34 -18.81
N LYS A 50 -17.74 -33.68 -20.06
CA LYS A 50 -18.70 -33.96 -21.12
C LYS A 50 -18.20 -35.09 -22.03
N GLY A 51 -19.05 -35.53 -22.93
CA GLY A 51 -18.74 -36.61 -23.87
C GLY A 51 -18.58 -37.95 -23.17
N ASN A 52 -17.37 -38.51 -23.22
CA ASN A 52 -17.07 -39.82 -22.59
C ASN A 52 -16.77 -39.71 -21.08
N TYR A 53 -16.84 -38.50 -20.52
CA TYR A 53 -16.54 -38.23 -19.12
C TYR A 53 -17.75 -37.63 -18.39
N THR A 54 -17.85 -37.82 -17.10
CA THR A 54 -18.90 -37.27 -16.23
C THR A 54 -18.33 -36.71 -14.96
N GLY A 55 -19.06 -35.78 -14.32
CA GLY A 55 -18.73 -35.18 -13.04
C GLY A 55 -18.08 -33.80 -13.15
N THR A 56 -17.79 -33.22 -12.00
CA THR A 56 -17.19 -31.89 -11.86
C THR A 56 -15.81 -31.96 -11.22
N ARG A 57 -14.95 -31.02 -11.56
CA ARG A 57 -13.64 -30.88 -10.98
C ARG A 57 -13.32 -29.42 -10.74
N THR A 58 -12.68 -29.12 -9.61
CA THR A 58 -12.16 -27.78 -9.34
C THR A 58 -10.65 -27.74 -9.48
N ILE A 59 -10.15 -26.63 -10.01
CA ILE A 59 -8.73 -26.27 -10.07
C ILE A 59 -8.58 -24.99 -9.28
N VAL A 60 -7.55 -24.93 -8.43
CA VAL A 60 -7.26 -23.74 -7.60
C VAL A 60 -5.85 -23.27 -7.89
N TYR A 61 -5.69 -21.94 -8.08
CA TYR A 61 -4.39 -21.28 -8.11
C TYR A 61 -4.46 -19.93 -7.36
N ARG A 62 -3.32 -19.34 -7.10
CA ARG A 62 -3.24 -18.05 -6.39
C ARG A 62 -2.63 -17.00 -7.29
N ILE A 63 -3.24 -15.83 -7.29
CA ILE A 63 -2.64 -14.59 -7.76
C ILE A 63 -2.03 -13.91 -6.54
N ILE A 64 -0.71 -13.73 -6.55
CA ILE A 64 0.03 -13.19 -5.41
C ILE A 64 0.08 -11.66 -5.54
N PRO A 65 -0.17 -10.90 -4.46
CA PRO A 65 -0.02 -9.45 -4.49
C PRO A 65 1.41 -9.04 -4.90
N LYS A 66 1.52 -7.98 -5.68
CA LYS A 66 2.81 -7.38 -6.03
C LYS A 66 3.44 -6.77 -4.77
N SER A 67 4.70 -7.11 -4.48
CA SER A 67 5.39 -6.54 -3.33
C SER A 67 5.90 -5.13 -3.63
N LEU A 68 5.64 -4.19 -2.72
CA LEU A 68 6.21 -2.84 -2.76
C LEU A 68 7.69 -2.79 -2.34
N ILE A 69 8.17 -3.88 -1.73
CA ILE A 69 9.55 -3.96 -1.20
C ILE A 69 10.26 -5.21 -1.71
N LYS A 70 11.58 -5.15 -1.75
CA LYS A 70 12.47 -6.29 -1.98
C LYS A 70 12.62 -7.13 -0.70
N SER A 71 13.27 -8.28 -0.83
CA SER A 71 13.58 -9.18 0.29
C SER A 71 14.52 -8.56 1.33
N ASP A 72 15.29 -7.54 0.96
CA ASP A 72 16.18 -6.79 1.85
C ASP A 72 15.46 -5.62 2.56
N GLY A 73 14.17 -5.42 2.30
CA GLY A 73 13.35 -4.35 2.88
C GLY A 73 13.42 -3.01 2.14
N SER A 74 14.25 -2.88 1.10
CA SER A 74 14.27 -1.69 0.26
C SER A 74 13.06 -1.64 -0.68
N ILE A 75 12.71 -0.44 -1.17
CA ILE A 75 11.65 -0.27 -2.16
C ILE A 75 11.99 -1.07 -3.42
N ALA A 76 11.01 -1.74 -4.00
CA ALA A 76 11.19 -2.51 -5.23
C ALA A 76 11.60 -1.60 -6.40
N ASP A 77 12.42 -2.10 -7.33
CA ASP A 77 13.01 -1.28 -8.39
C ASP A 77 11.99 -0.65 -9.34
N ASP A 78 10.85 -1.28 -9.48
CA ASP A 78 9.73 -0.85 -10.31
C ASP A 78 8.66 -0.07 -9.52
N ILE A 79 8.93 0.27 -8.26
CA ILE A 79 8.08 1.11 -7.41
C ILE A 79 8.77 2.44 -7.16
N HIS A 80 8.10 3.53 -7.50
CA HIS A 80 8.60 4.89 -7.30
C HIS A 80 7.68 5.64 -6.32
N ALA A 81 8.27 6.16 -5.25
CA ALA A 81 7.54 6.90 -4.24
C ALA A 81 8.17 8.28 -4.02
N SER A 82 7.34 9.30 -3.90
CA SER A 82 7.78 10.68 -3.68
C SER A 82 6.79 11.44 -2.80
N ILE A 83 7.27 12.49 -2.16
CA ILE A 83 6.46 13.46 -1.42
C ILE A 83 6.37 14.74 -2.25
N THR A 84 5.15 15.18 -2.55
CA THR A 84 4.90 16.44 -3.27
C THR A 84 5.43 17.62 -2.45
N GLY A 85 6.20 18.48 -3.09
CA GLY A 85 6.83 19.64 -2.41
C GLY A 85 8.11 19.31 -1.62
N GLY A 86 8.52 18.02 -1.61
CA GLY A 86 9.74 17.57 -0.95
C GLY A 86 9.51 17.04 0.46
N ASN A 87 10.58 16.59 1.09
CA ASN A 87 10.53 15.88 2.37
C ASN A 87 10.80 16.78 3.60
N THR A 88 10.78 18.11 3.41
CA THR A 88 11.06 19.05 4.47
C THR A 88 10.16 20.29 4.33
N THR A 89 9.60 20.74 5.45
CA THR A 89 8.84 21.99 5.56
C THR A 89 9.21 22.72 6.85
N VAL A 90 8.71 23.95 7.04
CA VAL A 90 8.91 24.75 8.23
C VAL A 90 7.60 24.88 8.99
N TYR A 91 7.64 24.73 10.31
CA TYR A 91 6.49 24.84 11.19
C TYR A 91 5.70 26.15 10.97
N ASN A 92 4.39 26.04 10.74
CA ASN A 92 3.50 27.16 10.46
C ASN A 92 2.22 27.20 11.29
N ARG A 93 2.10 26.33 12.32
CA ARG A 93 0.94 26.10 13.19
C ARG A 93 -0.22 25.33 12.56
N GLU A 94 -0.17 25.09 11.27
CA GLU A 94 -1.18 24.31 10.53
C GLU A 94 -0.76 22.86 10.40
N VAL A 95 -1.72 22.01 10.06
CA VAL A 95 -1.44 20.62 9.65
C VAL A 95 -0.68 20.63 8.33
N GLN A 96 0.39 19.88 8.27
CA GLN A 96 1.31 19.80 7.12
C GLN A 96 1.51 18.34 6.69
N ASP A 97 0.40 17.62 6.55
CA ASP A 97 0.44 16.25 6.08
C ASP A 97 1.02 16.20 4.66
N PRO A 98 2.08 15.41 4.44
CA PRO A 98 2.67 15.33 3.12
C PRO A 98 1.78 14.52 2.17
N GLU A 99 1.60 15.03 0.97
CA GLU A 99 0.98 14.29 -0.12
C GLU A 99 1.99 13.30 -0.72
N VAL A 100 1.68 12.01 -0.64
CA VAL A 100 2.53 10.93 -1.13
C VAL A 100 2.01 10.40 -2.44
N THR A 101 2.88 10.35 -3.44
CA THR A 101 2.61 9.70 -4.72
C THR A 101 3.43 8.41 -4.82
N VAL A 102 2.76 7.31 -5.10
CA VAL A 102 3.41 6.01 -5.37
C VAL A 102 2.98 5.53 -6.75
N THR A 103 3.94 5.18 -7.58
CA THR A 103 3.70 4.63 -8.92
C THR A 103 4.41 3.31 -9.08
N ALA A 104 3.85 2.43 -9.89
CA ALA A 104 4.48 1.18 -10.30
C ALA A 104 4.69 1.21 -11.81
N ASP A 105 5.84 0.74 -12.31
CA ASP A 105 6.16 0.71 -13.74
C ASP A 105 5.07 0.01 -14.56
N GLY A 106 4.56 0.70 -15.59
CA GLY A 106 3.52 0.21 -16.48
C GLY A 106 2.11 0.14 -15.86
N ILE A 107 1.94 0.70 -14.65
CA ILE A 107 0.66 0.76 -13.93
C ILE A 107 0.44 2.22 -13.51
N GLU A 108 -0.82 2.61 -13.38
CA GLU A 108 -1.20 3.94 -12.89
C GLU A 108 -0.73 4.19 -11.45
N THR A 109 -0.81 5.45 -11.02
CA THR A 109 -0.55 5.83 -9.62
C THR A 109 -1.44 5.03 -8.67
N LEU A 110 -0.83 4.47 -7.61
CA LEU A 110 -1.55 3.74 -6.59
C LEU A 110 -2.51 4.67 -5.84
N SER A 111 -3.70 4.16 -5.56
CA SER A 111 -4.79 4.86 -4.89
C SER A 111 -5.01 4.33 -3.46
N ASP A 112 -5.98 4.91 -2.77
CA ASP A 112 -6.43 4.42 -1.45
C ASP A 112 -6.99 2.99 -1.49
N LYS A 113 -7.28 2.45 -2.67
CA LYS A 113 -7.65 1.03 -2.84
C LYS A 113 -6.43 0.11 -2.77
N ASP A 114 -5.26 0.62 -3.14
CA ASP A 114 -4.02 -0.13 -3.33
C ASP A 114 -3.06 0.00 -2.14
N MET A 115 -3.19 1.06 -1.35
CA MET A 115 -2.32 1.34 -0.22
C MET A 115 -3.01 2.11 0.90
N THR A 116 -2.39 2.12 2.08
CA THR A 116 -2.72 3.01 3.19
C THR A 116 -1.49 3.81 3.58
N ILE A 117 -1.72 5.04 4.05
CA ILE A 117 -0.68 5.93 4.56
C ILE A 117 -0.90 6.10 6.06
N THR A 118 0.17 5.99 6.84
CA THR A 118 0.19 6.18 8.29
C THR A 118 1.33 7.11 8.66
N TYR A 119 1.07 8.09 9.49
CA TYR A 119 2.08 9.03 9.98
C TYR A 119 2.66 8.56 11.30
N LEU A 120 3.98 8.61 11.43
CA LEU A 120 4.72 8.19 12.61
C LEU A 120 5.66 9.33 13.00
N LYS A 121 5.56 9.82 14.24
CA LYS A 121 6.42 10.89 14.76
C LYS A 121 7.51 10.33 15.65
N GLU A 122 8.73 10.86 15.53
CA GLU A 122 9.85 10.51 16.41
C GLU A 122 9.60 10.98 17.85
N VAL A 123 9.80 10.07 18.78
CA VAL A 123 9.83 10.38 20.22
C VAL A 123 11.21 10.89 20.59
N THR A 124 11.32 12.15 21.02
CA THR A 124 12.60 12.81 21.28
C THR A 124 13.03 12.76 22.74
N THR A 125 12.15 12.35 23.66
CA THR A 125 12.41 12.37 25.11
C THR A 125 11.96 11.07 25.79
N GLY A 126 12.52 10.83 26.98
CA GLY A 126 12.16 9.65 27.79
C GLY A 126 12.86 8.37 27.35
N SER A 127 12.41 7.24 27.91
CA SER A 127 13.00 5.90 27.64
C SER A 127 12.77 5.40 26.22
N SER A 128 11.82 5.99 25.50
CA SER A 128 11.47 5.64 24.11
C SER A 128 12.08 6.61 23.08
N ALA A 129 13.01 7.48 23.49
CA ALA A 129 13.68 8.41 22.58
C ALA A 129 14.33 7.67 21.40
N GLY A 130 14.13 8.18 20.17
CA GLY A 130 14.58 7.55 18.92
C GLY A 130 13.62 6.51 18.34
N THR A 131 12.52 6.15 19.04
CA THR A 131 11.44 5.35 18.47
C THR A 131 10.43 6.25 17.76
N TYR A 132 9.49 5.61 17.03
CA TYR A 132 8.44 6.30 16.31
C TYR A 132 7.08 5.84 16.82
N THR A 133 6.15 6.78 17.02
CA THR A 133 4.77 6.49 17.41
C THR A 133 3.81 7.02 16.37
N GLU A 134 2.71 6.31 16.17
CA GLU A 134 1.65 6.72 15.25
C GLU A 134 0.98 8.01 15.73
N VAL A 135 0.68 8.88 14.78
CA VAL A 135 -0.01 10.16 14.98
C VAL A 135 -1.05 10.34 13.88
N ASP A 136 -2.11 11.09 14.18
CA ASP A 136 -3.19 11.33 13.23
C ASP A 136 -2.79 12.36 12.16
N GLU A 137 -1.89 13.31 12.50
CA GLU A 137 -1.50 14.42 11.63
C GLU A 137 -0.02 14.82 11.84
N CYS A 138 0.59 15.39 10.81
CA CYS A 138 1.89 16.02 10.86
C CYS A 138 1.74 17.53 11.11
N LYS A 139 1.92 17.99 12.35
CA LYS A 139 1.69 19.40 12.72
C LYS A 139 2.88 20.04 13.43
N ASP A 140 3.40 19.41 14.46
CA ASP A 140 4.49 19.97 15.25
C ASP A 140 5.85 19.72 14.61
N ALA A 141 6.81 20.60 14.86
CA ALA A 141 8.20 20.41 14.45
C ALA A 141 8.75 19.08 14.98
N GLY A 142 9.51 18.38 14.12
CA GLY A 142 10.08 17.08 14.42
C GLY A 142 10.31 16.22 13.18
N ASN A 143 10.85 15.03 13.40
CA ASN A 143 11.04 14.03 12.35
C ASN A 143 9.85 13.08 12.30
N TYR A 144 9.41 12.80 11.10
CA TYR A 144 8.32 11.89 10.81
C TYR A 144 8.76 10.79 9.86
N LYS A 145 8.08 9.68 9.93
CA LYS A 145 8.06 8.64 8.91
C LYS A 145 6.66 8.54 8.35
N ILE A 146 6.57 8.57 7.05
CA ILE A 146 5.32 8.36 6.34
C ILE A 146 5.34 6.92 5.86
N ARG A 147 4.59 6.07 6.54
CA ARG A 147 4.51 4.65 6.23
C ARG A 147 3.48 4.41 5.15
N VAL A 148 3.94 3.85 4.05
CA VAL A 148 3.09 3.33 2.98
C VAL A 148 2.96 1.83 3.15
N THR A 149 1.73 1.33 3.22
CA THR A 149 1.44 -0.10 3.33
C THR A 149 0.53 -0.54 2.19
N GLY A 150 0.99 -1.49 1.40
CA GLY A 150 0.22 -2.07 0.30
C GLY A 150 -0.96 -2.89 0.79
N LYS A 151 -2.06 -2.85 0.04
CA LYS A 151 -3.26 -3.67 0.26
C LYS A 151 -3.86 -4.12 -1.07
N GLY A 152 -4.78 -5.09 -1.02
CA GLY A 152 -5.41 -5.63 -2.23
C GLY A 152 -4.38 -6.30 -3.14
N ASN A 153 -4.13 -5.70 -4.28
CA ASN A 153 -3.18 -6.20 -5.28
C ASN A 153 -1.71 -5.92 -4.93
N TYR A 154 -1.45 -5.20 -3.83
CA TYR A 154 -0.12 -4.86 -3.35
C TYR A 154 0.12 -5.35 -1.94
N SER A 155 1.37 -5.56 -1.57
CA SER A 155 1.79 -6.04 -0.26
C SER A 155 3.13 -5.42 0.16
N GLY A 156 3.45 -5.53 1.46
CA GLY A 156 4.66 -4.96 2.03
C GLY A 156 4.47 -3.50 2.45
N SER A 157 5.44 -2.96 3.17
CA SER A 157 5.43 -1.57 3.63
C SER A 157 6.82 -0.98 3.61
N PHE A 158 6.90 0.34 3.38
CA PHE A 158 8.14 1.12 3.46
C PHE A 158 7.86 2.49 4.08
N ASP A 159 8.91 3.13 4.57
CA ASP A 159 8.83 4.43 5.21
C ASP A 159 9.53 5.49 4.36
N LEU A 160 8.89 6.64 4.16
CA LEU A 160 9.50 7.86 3.64
C LEU A 160 9.80 8.81 4.80
N SER A 161 10.98 9.42 4.79
CA SER A 161 11.36 10.42 5.81
C SER A 161 10.70 11.76 5.48
N TYR A 162 10.15 12.41 6.51
CA TYR A 162 9.60 13.76 6.42
C TYR A 162 9.98 14.56 7.66
N THR A 163 10.29 15.85 7.50
CA THR A 163 10.73 16.71 8.62
C THR A 163 9.97 18.03 8.60
N ILE A 164 9.38 18.40 9.72
CA ILE A 164 8.91 19.74 9.99
C ILE A 164 9.98 20.44 10.83
N GLN A 165 10.68 21.38 10.23
CA GLN A 165 11.72 22.15 10.89
C GLN A 165 11.13 23.15 11.87
N GLN A 166 11.84 23.43 12.97
CA GLN A 166 11.50 24.53 13.85
C GLN A 166 11.58 25.85 13.10
N ARG A 167 10.62 26.72 13.34
CA ARG A 167 10.62 28.07 12.77
C ARG A 167 11.59 28.96 13.53
N ASN A 168 12.46 29.65 12.82
CA ASN A 168 13.42 30.57 13.42
C ASN A 168 12.80 31.96 13.60
N LEU A 169 12.57 32.37 14.84
CA LEU A 169 11.96 33.67 15.15
C LEU A 169 12.85 34.87 14.79
N ASN A 170 14.16 34.67 14.65
CA ASN A 170 15.08 35.75 14.26
C ASN A 170 15.06 36.06 12.78
N GLU A 171 14.74 35.07 11.94
CA GLU A 171 14.66 35.21 10.49
C GLU A 171 13.31 35.77 10.04
N ASP A 172 12.30 35.64 10.91
CA ASP A 172 10.93 36.07 10.65
C ASP A 172 10.59 37.45 11.24
N ALA A 173 11.59 38.32 11.47
CA ALA A 173 11.42 39.60 12.13
C ALA A 173 10.40 40.55 11.45
N GLU A 174 10.12 40.32 10.16
CA GLU A 174 9.09 41.07 9.39
C GLU A 174 7.72 40.36 9.41
N ASP A 175 7.62 39.15 9.95
CA ASP A 175 6.38 38.41 10.04
C ASP A 175 5.57 38.88 11.28
N TYR A 176 4.57 39.73 11.04
CA TYR A 176 3.66 40.28 12.07
C TYR A 176 3.00 39.18 12.96
N ARG A 177 2.99 37.90 12.53
CA ARG A 177 2.47 36.80 13.33
C ARG A 177 3.33 36.47 14.55
N PHE A 178 4.54 37.01 14.63
CA PHE A 178 5.46 36.90 15.75
C PHE A 178 5.70 38.23 16.47
N ALA A 179 4.81 39.20 16.30
CA ALA A 179 4.88 40.42 17.07
C ALA A 179 4.77 40.09 18.58
N ILE A 180 5.82 40.42 19.33
CA ILE A 180 5.80 40.35 20.79
C ILE A 180 5.22 41.68 21.26
N GLU A 181 4.08 41.67 21.92
CA GLU A 181 3.55 42.87 22.54
C GLU A 181 4.54 43.39 23.63
N PRO A 182 4.85 44.67 23.66
CA PRO A 182 5.73 45.21 24.66
C PRO A 182 5.13 44.95 26.04
N ILE A 183 5.95 44.42 26.95
CA ILE A 183 5.59 44.23 28.34
C ILE A 183 5.45 45.65 28.93
N SER A 184 4.24 46.02 29.32
CA SER A 184 4.03 47.28 30.03
C SER A 184 4.79 47.28 31.35
N ASP A 185 5.54 48.35 31.65
CA ASP A 185 6.24 48.51 32.90
C ASP A 185 5.27 48.29 34.07
N GLN A 186 5.59 47.31 34.89
CA GLN A 186 4.91 47.11 36.17
C GLN A 186 5.47 48.11 37.13
N THR A 187 4.74 49.20 37.39
CA THR A 187 5.01 50.15 38.47
C THR A 187 4.47 49.68 39.80
#